data_4a366b7b842fd0a9a970d54a477287be
#
_entry.id   4a366b7b842fd0a9a970d54a477287be
#
_cell.length_a   1.000
_cell.length_b   1.000
_cell.length_c   1.000
_cell.angle_alpha   90.00
_cell.angle_beta   90.00
_cell.angle_gamma   90.00
#
_symmetry.space_group_name_H-M   'P 1'
#
loop_
_entity.id
_entity.type
_entity.pdbx_description
1 polymer ?
#
loop_
_entity_poly.entity_id
_entity_poly.type
_entity_poly.pdbx_seq_one_letter_code
_entity_poly.pdbx_strand_id
1 'polypeptide(L)'
;MYKRVLIALDLEGVNNVAGEPYMGLRRDTEQWDIARKQAVSAVNAAAGALFEAGVEKVGLWDNHGGGNNVDAASLDSRIALISYDPKFPRMRFANGEYDCICYFGYHAMEGTLGGVLAHTMNSKVVQYYKLNGRYIGEFDMDAYIAASYGIPSCFFAGGDIACAQAGRAAPGIVTVVTKKEIARNEAIFRSNEELLSDIKRNIVEAVKANGYHCPMTFPSTMEKSFKRTEDAAKYLLKLQSLGIDAAYPDDEILGKDAHTVVSTVYTIDDFIGCI
;
A
#
# COMPACT_ATOMS: atom_id res chain seq x y z
N MET A 1 -22.27 8.65 4.22
CA MET A 1 -20.93 9.14 4.64
C MET A 1 -20.40 8.25 5.74
N TYR A 2 -19.24 7.72 5.57
CA TYR A 2 -18.53 6.90 6.55
C TYR A 2 -18.15 7.73 7.78
N LYS A 3 -18.16 7.12 8.97
CA LYS A 3 -17.92 7.79 10.25
C LYS A 3 -16.55 7.47 10.86
N ARG A 4 -16.03 6.29 10.54
CA ARG A 4 -14.75 5.80 11.06
C ARG A 4 -13.81 5.52 9.88
N VAL A 5 -12.81 6.36 9.68
CA VAL A 5 -11.91 6.35 8.52
C VAL A 5 -10.53 5.84 8.94
N LEU A 6 -10.03 4.81 8.26
CA LEU A 6 -8.64 4.39 8.37
C LEU A 6 -7.82 5.06 7.27
N ILE A 7 -6.72 5.70 7.63
CA ILE A 7 -5.70 6.15 6.69
C ILE A 7 -4.53 5.16 6.77
N ALA A 8 -4.25 4.49 5.65
CA ALA A 8 -3.03 3.72 5.46
C ALA A 8 -1.98 4.62 4.81
N LEU A 9 -0.83 4.76 5.44
CA LEU A 9 0.22 5.69 5.03
C LEU A 9 1.47 4.93 4.60
N ASP A 10 1.91 5.23 3.39
CA ASP A 10 3.22 4.92 2.84
C ASP A 10 3.97 6.23 2.51
N LEU A 11 5.22 6.19 2.13
CA LEU A 11 6.04 7.40 1.98
C LEU A 11 6.53 7.68 0.56
N GLU A 12 6.72 6.67 -0.27
CA GLU A 12 7.29 6.83 -1.61
C GLU A 12 6.41 7.65 -2.55
N GLY A 13 5.10 7.55 -2.40
CA GLY A 13 4.12 8.23 -3.24
C GLY A 13 3.78 9.66 -2.79
N VAL A 14 4.34 10.20 -1.71
CA VAL A 14 4.06 11.58 -1.29
C VAL A 14 4.75 12.61 -2.18
N ASN A 15 4.27 13.86 -2.16
CA ASN A 15 4.87 14.97 -2.92
C ASN A 15 6.30 15.28 -2.45
N ASN A 16 7.11 15.86 -3.32
CA ASN A 16 8.51 16.25 -3.08
C ASN A 16 9.45 15.07 -2.76
N VAL A 17 9.05 13.84 -3.05
CA VAL A 17 9.84 12.63 -2.85
C VAL A 17 10.11 11.94 -4.17
N ALA A 18 11.39 11.74 -4.47
CA ALA A 18 11.85 10.91 -5.59
C ALA A 18 12.87 9.86 -5.13
N GLY A 19 13.23 9.87 -3.86
CA GLY A 19 14.25 9.00 -3.29
C GLY A 19 15.66 9.33 -3.72
N GLU A 20 16.60 8.53 -3.29
CA GLU A 20 18.00 8.67 -3.65
C GLU A 20 18.38 7.63 -4.70
N PRO A 21 19.21 8.01 -5.70
CA PRO A 21 19.67 7.08 -6.72
C PRO A 21 20.29 5.82 -6.10
N TYR A 22 19.86 4.64 -6.58
CA TYR A 22 20.30 3.31 -6.13
C TYR A 22 19.93 2.90 -4.69
N MET A 23 19.43 3.82 -3.84
CA MET A 23 19.16 3.52 -2.42
C MET A 23 17.67 3.45 -2.07
N GLY A 24 16.80 3.98 -2.91
CA GLY A 24 15.37 4.09 -2.61
C GLY A 24 15.07 5.17 -1.57
N LEU A 25 14.01 4.99 -0.80
CA LEU A 25 13.69 5.85 0.35
C LEU A 25 14.21 5.19 1.63
N ARG A 26 15.31 5.70 2.14
CA ARG A 26 16.03 5.11 3.26
C ARG A 26 15.88 6.00 4.49
N ARG A 27 15.59 5.39 5.64
CA ARG A 27 15.56 6.08 6.94
C ARG A 27 16.86 6.83 7.20
N ASP A 28 16.75 7.97 7.88
CA ASP A 28 17.87 8.86 8.24
C ASP A 28 18.55 9.52 7.05
N THR A 29 17.83 9.68 5.94
CA THR A 29 18.26 10.49 4.78
C THR A 29 17.41 11.74 4.65
N GLU A 30 17.89 12.74 3.89
CA GLU A 30 17.14 13.97 3.61
C GLU A 30 15.80 13.67 2.92
N GLN A 31 15.79 12.75 1.96
CA GLN A 31 14.56 12.36 1.25
C GLN A 31 13.54 11.70 2.18
N TRP A 32 13.99 10.90 3.14
CA TRP A 32 13.08 10.32 4.14
C TRP A 32 12.51 11.39 5.09
N ASP A 33 13.34 12.36 5.49
CA ASP A 33 12.88 13.51 6.31
C ASP A 33 11.85 14.36 5.57
N ILE A 34 12.04 14.59 4.29
CA ILE A 34 11.07 15.27 3.42
C ILE A 34 9.79 14.45 3.35
N ALA A 35 9.90 13.15 3.09
CA ALA A 35 8.77 12.25 2.93
C ALA A 35 7.85 12.27 4.16
N ARG A 36 8.39 12.07 5.36
CA ARG A 36 7.60 12.05 6.60
C ARG A 36 6.94 13.40 6.90
N LYS A 37 7.59 14.54 6.63
CA LYS A 37 7.01 15.87 6.80
C LYS A 37 5.86 16.12 5.83
N GLN A 38 6.03 15.74 4.57
CA GLN A 38 4.98 15.84 3.55
C GLN A 38 3.80 14.91 3.87
N ALA A 39 4.08 13.68 4.31
CA ALA A 39 3.05 12.73 4.74
C ALA A 39 2.22 13.29 5.90
N VAL A 40 2.86 13.79 6.96
CA VAL A 40 2.18 14.39 8.11
C VAL A 40 1.32 15.59 7.68
N SER A 41 1.84 16.45 6.81
CA SER A 41 1.07 17.60 6.29
C SER A 41 -0.18 17.16 5.54
N ALA A 42 -0.07 16.15 4.66
CA ALA A 42 -1.18 15.61 3.90
C ALA A 42 -2.22 14.92 4.80
N VAL A 43 -1.76 14.11 5.77
CA VAL A 43 -2.63 13.42 6.73
C VAL A 43 -3.38 14.40 7.62
N ASN A 44 -2.71 15.41 8.16
CA ASN A 44 -3.35 16.43 8.99
C ASN A 44 -4.40 17.23 8.20
N ALA A 45 -4.09 17.59 6.96
CA ALA A 45 -5.03 18.29 6.08
C ALA A 45 -6.28 17.44 5.79
N ALA A 46 -6.06 16.16 5.49
CA ALA A 46 -7.14 15.21 5.26
C ALA A 46 -8.00 15.00 6.50
N ALA A 47 -7.38 14.73 7.65
CA ALA A 47 -8.08 14.48 8.90
C ALA A 47 -8.88 15.71 9.37
N GLY A 48 -8.32 16.91 9.26
CA GLY A 48 -9.01 18.16 9.54
C GLY A 48 -10.30 18.29 8.73
N ALA A 49 -10.22 18.09 7.41
CA ALA A 49 -11.39 18.16 6.53
C ALA A 49 -12.42 17.04 6.83
N LEU A 50 -11.97 15.84 7.18
CA LEU A 50 -12.84 14.74 7.57
C LEU A 50 -13.60 15.06 8.87
N PHE A 51 -12.93 15.57 9.90
CA PHE A 51 -13.57 15.97 11.15
C PHE A 51 -14.55 17.12 10.96
N GLU A 52 -14.20 18.12 10.15
CA GLU A 52 -15.12 19.22 9.79
C GLU A 52 -16.36 18.72 9.04
N ALA A 53 -16.22 17.66 8.24
CA ALA A 53 -17.33 17.02 7.55
C ALA A 53 -18.16 16.10 8.46
N GLY A 54 -17.77 15.86 9.72
CA GLY A 54 -18.50 15.07 10.71
C GLY A 54 -18.08 13.60 10.76
N VAL A 55 -16.85 13.26 10.35
CA VAL A 55 -16.20 11.99 10.65
C VAL A 55 -15.88 11.96 12.15
N GLU A 56 -16.12 10.83 12.80
CA GLU A 56 -16.05 10.69 14.25
C GLU A 56 -14.69 10.10 14.71
N LYS A 57 -14.08 9.25 13.86
CA LYS A 57 -12.82 8.58 14.14
C LYS A 57 -11.93 8.58 12.90
N VAL A 58 -10.68 9.01 13.06
CA VAL A 58 -9.63 8.85 12.06
C VAL A 58 -8.48 8.07 12.71
N GLY A 59 -8.16 6.92 12.14
CA GLY A 59 -6.98 6.14 12.49
C GLY A 59 -5.90 6.34 11.44
N LEU A 60 -4.65 6.41 11.85
CA LEU A 60 -3.49 6.42 10.98
C LEU A 60 -2.67 5.17 11.19
N TRP A 61 -2.56 4.35 10.16
CA TRP A 61 -1.68 3.20 10.12
C TRP A 61 -0.43 3.55 9.30
N ASP A 62 0.70 3.68 9.99
CA ASP A 62 2.01 3.89 9.37
C ASP A 62 2.50 2.54 8.82
N ASN A 63 2.32 2.36 7.50
CA ASN A 63 2.57 1.11 6.79
C ASN A 63 3.94 1.06 6.12
N HIS A 64 4.67 2.18 6.06
CA HIS A 64 6.00 2.22 5.43
C HIS A 64 7.04 1.45 6.24
N GLY A 65 7.63 0.42 5.62
CA GLY A 65 8.65 -0.42 6.25
C GLY A 65 8.16 -1.05 7.56
N GLY A 66 8.89 -0.83 8.65
CA GLY A 66 8.53 -1.31 10.00
C GLY A 66 7.64 -0.35 10.79
N GLY A 67 7.03 0.66 10.18
CA GLY A 67 6.34 1.74 10.87
C GLY A 67 7.30 2.68 11.62
N ASN A 68 6.76 3.51 12.53
CA ASN A 68 7.51 4.51 13.31
C ASN A 68 8.18 5.59 12.45
N ASN A 69 7.56 5.94 11.32
CA ASN A 69 8.00 7.06 10.47
C ASN A 69 7.35 8.38 10.89
N VAL A 70 6.19 8.31 11.54
CA VAL A 70 5.40 9.46 11.95
C VAL A 70 5.55 9.69 13.46
N ASP A 71 5.85 10.94 13.83
CA ASP A 71 5.84 11.37 15.22
C ASP A 71 4.41 11.76 15.61
N ALA A 72 3.86 11.12 16.64
CA ALA A 72 2.54 11.39 17.16
C ALA A 72 2.33 12.88 17.56
N ALA A 73 3.38 13.53 18.05
CA ALA A 73 3.32 14.95 18.42
C ALA A 73 3.15 15.90 17.24
N SER A 74 3.43 15.44 16.01
CA SER A 74 3.27 16.22 14.78
C SER A 74 1.88 16.05 14.12
N LEU A 75 1.08 15.12 14.62
CA LEU A 75 -0.28 14.85 14.13
C LEU A 75 -1.32 15.73 14.83
N ASP A 76 -2.44 15.96 14.15
CA ASP A 76 -3.66 16.45 14.81
C ASP A 76 -4.01 15.50 15.97
N SER A 77 -4.17 16.04 17.15
CA SER A 77 -4.37 15.27 18.40
C SER A 77 -5.60 14.36 18.41
N ARG A 78 -6.51 14.52 17.46
CA ARG A 78 -7.70 13.68 17.27
C ARG A 78 -7.43 12.42 16.46
N ILE A 79 -6.27 12.33 15.79
CA ILE A 79 -5.88 11.16 15.01
C ILE A 79 -5.37 10.07 15.96
N ALA A 80 -5.92 8.86 15.84
CA ALA A 80 -5.41 7.68 16.53
C ALA A 80 -4.27 7.06 15.73
N LEU A 81 -3.02 7.29 16.15
CA LEU A 81 -1.87 6.62 15.55
C LEU A 81 -1.86 5.14 15.96
N ILE A 82 -1.85 4.25 14.96
CA ILE A 82 -1.85 2.81 15.15
C ILE A 82 -0.41 2.32 15.14
N SER A 83 0.03 1.77 16.26
CA SER A 83 1.37 1.21 16.42
C SER A 83 1.50 -0.10 15.63
N TYR A 84 2.64 -0.26 14.97
CA TYR A 84 3.00 -1.53 14.35
C TYR A 84 3.24 -2.59 15.43
N ASP A 85 2.57 -3.74 15.28
CA ASP A 85 2.82 -4.92 16.11
C ASP A 85 3.08 -6.12 15.18
N PRO A 86 4.32 -6.64 15.11
CA PRO A 86 4.67 -7.74 14.23
C PRO A 86 4.00 -9.08 14.59
N LYS A 87 3.36 -9.17 15.76
CA LYS A 87 2.64 -10.37 16.19
C LYS A 87 1.24 -10.48 15.58
N PHE A 88 0.71 -9.36 15.07
CA PHE A 88 -0.62 -9.36 14.46
C PHE A 88 -0.51 -9.45 12.94
N PRO A 89 -1.37 -10.26 12.30
CA PRO A 89 -1.51 -10.25 10.85
C PRO A 89 -1.79 -8.85 10.33
N ARG A 90 -1.28 -8.56 9.13
CA ARG A 90 -1.44 -7.30 8.44
C ARG A 90 -2.90 -6.82 8.50
N MET A 91 -3.12 -5.59 8.94
CA MET A 91 -4.42 -4.90 9.02
C MET A 91 -5.49 -5.57 9.92
N ARG A 92 -5.19 -6.62 10.70
CA ARG A 92 -6.20 -7.27 11.56
C ARG A 92 -6.85 -6.32 12.57
N PHE A 93 -6.13 -5.29 13.02
CA PHE A 93 -6.64 -4.25 13.92
C PHE A 93 -7.82 -3.47 13.33
N ALA A 94 -7.97 -3.47 12.00
CA ALA A 94 -9.01 -2.69 11.32
C ALA A 94 -10.40 -3.35 11.37
N ASN A 95 -10.46 -4.67 11.62
CA ASN A 95 -11.69 -5.44 11.59
C ASN A 95 -12.72 -4.94 12.62
N GLY A 96 -13.86 -4.45 12.14
CA GLY A 96 -14.93 -3.87 12.96
C GLY A 96 -14.67 -2.47 13.53
N GLU A 97 -13.46 -1.92 13.31
CA GLU A 97 -13.05 -0.65 13.89
C GLU A 97 -13.20 0.54 12.94
N TYR A 98 -13.25 0.30 11.63
CA TYR A 98 -13.32 1.33 10.59
C TYR A 98 -14.37 0.98 9.54
N ASP A 99 -14.95 2.04 8.94
CA ASP A 99 -16.01 1.92 7.94
C ASP A 99 -15.47 1.99 6.51
N CYS A 100 -14.32 2.64 6.32
CA CYS A 100 -13.62 2.72 5.03
C CYS A 100 -12.13 2.94 5.22
N ILE A 101 -11.36 2.74 4.13
CA ILE A 101 -9.92 2.97 4.10
C ILE A 101 -9.55 3.96 3.00
N CYS A 102 -8.59 4.83 3.31
CA CYS A 102 -7.98 5.83 2.44
C CYS A 102 -6.46 5.61 2.41
N TYR A 103 -5.87 5.60 1.23
CA TYR A 103 -4.45 5.30 1.03
C TYR A 103 -3.67 6.56 0.70
N PHE A 104 -2.58 6.79 1.40
CA PHE A 104 -1.70 7.95 1.22
C PHE A 104 -0.27 7.51 0.98
N GLY A 105 0.40 8.13 0.01
CA GLY A 105 1.80 7.91 -0.23
C GLY A 105 2.18 6.55 -0.83
N TYR A 106 1.21 5.76 -1.27
CA TYR A 106 1.47 4.52 -1.99
C TYR A 106 2.08 4.81 -3.36
N HIS A 107 2.86 3.85 -3.87
CA HIS A 107 3.64 3.92 -5.09
C HIS A 107 3.24 2.85 -6.10
N ALA A 108 3.79 2.91 -7.31
CA ALA A 108 3.57 1.90 -8.33
C ALA A 108 4.26 0.57 -7.97
N MET A 109 3.68 -0.55 -8.41
CA MET A 109 4.23 -1.88 -8.19
C MET A 109 5.59 -2.08 -8.87
N GLU A 110 6.37 -3.05 -8.38
CA GLU A 110 7.66 -3.44 -8.98
C GLU A 110 7.52 -3.73 -10.47
N GLY A 111 8.54 -3.36 -11.26
CA GLY A 111 8.56 -3.53 -12.71
C GLY A 111 7.81 -2.48 -13.49
N THR A 112 7.25 -1.46 -12.83
CA THR A 112 6.50 -0.37 -13.51
C THR A 112 7.47 0.64 -14.12
N LEU A 113 7.43 0.78 -15.45
CA LEU A 113 8.24 1.76 -16.16
C LEU A 113 7.85 3.19 -15.75
N GLY A 114 8.81 4.01 -15.38
CA GLY A 114 8.62 5.40 -14.98
C GLY A 114 8.15 5.60 -13.54
N GLY A 115 7.70 4.55 -12.87
CA GLY A 115 7.23 4.65 -11.48
C GLY A 115 8.32 5.06 -10.50
N VAL A 116 8.09 6.15 -9.77
CA VAL A 116 9.02 6.64 -8.74
C VAL A 116 9.10 5.63 -7.62
N LEU A 117 10.31 5.17 -7.32
CA LEU A 117 10.60 4.19 -6.27
C LEU A 117 9.78 2.88 -6.38
N ALA A 118 9.25 2.58 -7.58
CA ALA A 118 8.38 1.43 -7.82
C ALA A 118 8.99 0.13 -7.26
N HIS A 119 8.24 -0.55 -6.41
CA HIS A 119 8.59 -1.84 -5.84
C HIS A 119 7.34 -2.55 -5.30
N THR A 120 7.48 -3.74 -4.73
CA THR A 120 6.38 -4.41 -4.02
C THR A 120 6.95 -5.10 -2.79
N MET A 121 6.59 -4.62 -1.61
CA MET A 121 7.00 -5.07 -0.29
C MET A 121 8.49 -4.88 0.00
N ASN A 122 9.36 -5.65 -0.60
CA ASN A 122 10.81 -5.57 -0.39
C ASN A 122 11.54 -5.41 -1.72
N SER A 123 11.94 -4.18 -2.03
CA SER A 123 12.63 -3.83 -3.29
C SER A 123 13.95 -4.58 -3.52
N LYS A 124 14.59 -5.11 -2.48
CA LYS A 124 15.86 -5.85 -2.57
C LYS A 124 15.68 -7.33 -2.84
N VAL A 125 14.50 -7.87 -2.57
CA VAL A 125 14.27 -9.32 -2.52
C VAL A 125 13.24 -9.75 -3.58
N VAL A 126 12.16 -8.98 -3.74
CA VAL A 126 11.02 -9.34 -4.58
C VAL A 126 11.17 -8.81 -5.99
N GLN A 127 10.83 -9.62 -6.98
CA GLN A 127 10.66 -9.21 -8.38
C GLN A 127 9.21 -8.85 -8.69
N TYR A 128 8.25 -9.68 -8.28
CA TYR A 128 6.82 -9.43 -8.48
C TYR A 128 5.96 -10.32 -7.59
N TYR A 129 4.71 -9.91 -7.48
CA TYR A 129 3.61 -10.76 -7.05
C TYR A 129 2.56 -10.83 -8.14
N LYS A 130 1.91 -12.01 -8.26
CA LYS A 130 0.70 -12.16 -9.05
C LYS A 130 -0.37 -12.89 -8.25
N LEU A 131 -1.62 -12.50 -8.47
CA LEU A 131 -2.80 -13.20 -8.01
C LEU A 131 -3.61 -13.63 -9.21
N ASN A 132 -3.83 -14.94 -9.37
CA ASN A 132 -4.52 -15.53 -10.54
C ASN A 132 -3.94 -15.05 -11.87
N GLY A 133 -2.60 -14.98 -11.98
CA GLY A 133 -1.86 -14.53 -13.16
C GLY A 133 -1.79 -13.01 -13.36
N ARG A 134 -2.49 -12.21 -12.56
CA ARG A 134 -2.47 -10.73 -12.63
C ARG A 134 -1.44 -10.17 -11.66
N TYR A 135 -0.58 -9.26 -12.13
CA TYR A 135 0.32 -8.51 -11.24
C TYR A 135 -0.46 -7.71 -10.21
N ILE A 136 0.01 -7.76 -8.97
CA ILE A 136 -0.54 -7.02 -7.83
C ILE A 136 0.57 -6.25 -7.09
N GLY A 137 0.22 -5.05 -6.63
CA GLY A 137 1.07 -4.20 -5.77
C GLY A 137 0.57 -4.17 -4.33
N GLU A 138 1.20 -3.33 -3.52
CA GLU A 138 0.86 -3.18 -2.10
C GLU A 138 -0.55 -2.65 -1.89
N PHE A 139 -0.99 -1.71 -2.75
CA PHE A 139 -2.36 -1.23 -2.74
C PHE A 139 -3.38 -2.37 -2.96
N ASP A 140 -3.14 -3.23 -3.98
CA ASP A 140 -4.05 -4.36 -4.26
C ASP A 140 -4.14 -5.28 -3.03
N MET A 141 -2.99 -5.60 -2.42
CA MET A 141 -2.93 -6.48 -1.24
C MET A 141 -3.73 -5.92 -0.07
N ASP A 142 -3.50 -4.65 0.25
CA ASP A 142 -4.20 -3.99 1.35
C ASP A 142 -5.69 -3.81 1.07
N ALA A 143 -6.06 -3.54 -0.19
CA ALA A 143 -7.46 -3.43 -0.60
C ALA A 143 -8.20 -4.78 -0.51
N TYR A 144 -7.56 -5.91 -0.85
CA TYR A 144 -8.13 -7.24 -0.66
C TYR A 144 -8.33 -7.57 0.82
N ILE A 145 -7.34 -7.26 1.67
CA ILE A 145 -7.43 -7.50 3.11
C ILE A 145 -8.53 -6.62 3.72
N ALA A 146 -8.59 -5.33 3.38
CA ALA A 146 -9.63 -4.43 3.84
C ALA A 146 -11.02 -4.92 3.44
N ALA A 147 -11.20 -5.33 2.18
CA ALA A 147 -12.47 -5.86 1.69
C ALA A 147 -12.91 -7.13 2.42
N SER A 148 -11.98 -7.99 2.84
CA SER A 148 -12.30 -9.20 3.63
C SER A 148 -12.87 -8.88 5.00
N TYR A 149 -12.59 -7.69 5.54
CA TYR A 149 -13.17 -7.15 6.78
C TYR A 149 -14.40 -6.28 6.53
N GLY A 150 -14.91 -6.23 5.28
CA GLY A 150 -16.02 -5.38 4.91
C GLY A 150 -15.69 -3.88 4.81
N ILE A 151 -14.39 -3.53 4.73
CA ILE A 151 -13.91 -2.15 4.67
C ILE A 151 -13.63 -1.77 3.21
N PRO A 152 -14.44 -0.89 2.58
CA PRO A 152 -14.22 -0.46 1.21
C PRO A 152 -13.08 0.54 1.08
N SER A 153 -12.40 0.50 -0.07
CA SER A 153 -11.39 1.47 -0.50
C SER A 153 -12.05 2.71 -1.08
N CYS A 154 -11.80 3.88 -0.51
CA CYS A 154 -12.49 5.12 -0.89
C CYS A 154 -11.59 6.13 -1.60
N PHE A 155 -10.35 6.27 -1.15
CA PHE A 155 -9.46 7.35 -1.58
C PHE A 155 -8.02 6.84 -1.74
N PHE A 156 -7.32 7.41 -2.72
CA PHE A 156 -5.90 7.12 -2.97
C PHE A 156 -5.14 8.39 -3.34
N ALA A 157 -4.05 8.68 -2.63
CA ALA A 157 -3.13 9.76 -2.97
C ALA A 157 -1.72 9.21 -3.18
N GLY A 158 -1.19 9.37 -4.40
CA GLY A 158 0.11 8.86 -4.81
C GLY A 158 0.58 9.49 -6.13
N GLY A 159 1.67 8.99 -6.71
CA GLY A 159 2.10 9.40 -8.04
C GLY A 159 1.05 9.10 -9.12
N ASP A 160 1.14 9.75 -10.27
CA ASP A 160 0.15 9.60 -11.34
C ASP A 160 0.07 8.15 -11.87
N ILE A 161 1.19 7.45 -11.96
CA ILE A 161 1.23 6.05 -12.38
C ILE A 161 0.58 5.15 -11.31
N ALA A 162 0.89 5.38 -10.03
CA ALA A 162 0.28 4.66 -8.92
C ALA A 162 -1.24 4.90 -8.86
N CYS A 163 -1.70 6.15 -9.05
CA CYS A 163 -3.12 6.50 -9.14
C CYS A 163 -3.82 5.75 -10.27
N ALA A 164 -3.17 5.63 -11.45
CA ALA A 164 -3.70 4.86 -12.57
C ALA A 164 -3.79 3.35 -12.26
N GLN A 165 -2.84 2.79 -11.50
CA GLN A 165 -2.89 1.40 -11.05
C GLN A 165 -4.04 1.20 -10.05
N ALA A 166 -4.18 2.07 -9.06
CA ALA A 166 -5.26 2.04 -8.09
C ALA A 166 -6.64 2.14 -8.75
N GLY A 167 -6.82 3.04 -9.71
CA GLY A 167 -8.07 3.19 -10.46
C GLY A 167 -8.45 1.96 -11.31
N ARG A 168 -7.46 1.17 -11.77
CA ARG A 168 -7.72 -0.11 -12.44
C ARG A 168 -8.10 -1.23 -11.47
N ALA A 169 -7.49 -1.24 -10.29
CA ALA A 169 -7.75 -2.26 -9.27
C ALA A 169 -9.06 -2.01 -8.51
N ALA A 170 -9.39 -0.76 -8.26
CA ALA A 170 -10.59 -0.30 -7.57
C ALA A 170 -11.35 0.74 -8.42
N PRO A 171 -12.15 0.29 -9.41
CA PRO A 171 -12.91 1.20 -10.28
C PRO A 171 -13.82 2.14 -9.47
N GLY A 172 -13.63 3.45 -9.66
CA GLY A 172 -14.39 4.47 -8.96
C GLY A 172 -13.74 4.97 -7.66
N ILE A 173 -12.59 4.45 -7.26
CA ILE A 173 -11.81 5.05 -6.17
C ILE A 173 -11.44 6.49 -6.52
N VAL A 174 -11.60 7.41 -5.57
CA VAL A 174 -11.22 8.81 -5.78
C VAL A 174 -9.71 8.92 -5.65
N THR A 175 -9.05 9.48 -6.68
CA THR A 175 -7.59 9.63 -6.69
C THR A 175 -7.16 11.09 -6.66
N VAL A 176 -6.06 11.37 -5.95
CA VAL A 176 -5.34 12.65 -5.98
C VAL A 176 -3.89 12.40 -6.34
N VAL A 177 -3.47 12.93 -7.50
CA VAL A 177 -2.09 12.84 -7.96
C VAL A 177 -1.21 13.77 -7.14
N THR A 178 -0.19 13.23 -6.47
CA THR A 178 0.75 13.99 -5.65
C THR A 178 1.90 14.55 -6.48
N LYS A 179 2.33 13.82 -7.50
CA LYS A 179 3.44 14.17 -8.40
C LYS A 179 3.26 13.49 -9.75
N LYS A 180 3.88 14.05 -10.79
CA LYS A 180 4.00 13.41 -12.10
C LYS A 180 5.32 12.63 -12.14
N GLU A 181 5.22 11.33 -12.29
CA GLU A 181 6.36 10.43 -12.31
C GLU A 181 7.02 10.42 -13.69
N ILE A 182 8.35 10.49 -13.75
CA ILE A 182 9.16 10.52 -14.98
C ILE A 182 10.05 9.28 -15.06
N ALA A 183 10.75 8.98 -13.97
CA ALA A 183 11.65 7.85 -13.84
C ALA A 183 11.73 7.41 -12.38
N ARG A 184 12.42 6.30 -12.10
CA ARG A 184 12.52 5.74 -10.75
C ARG A 184 12.90 6.75 -9.66
N ASN A 185 13.75 7.73 -9.98
CA ASN A 185 14.21 8.76 -9.05
C ASN A 185 13.99 10.18 -9.60
N GLU A 186 12.96 10.35 -10.43
CA GLU A 186 12.67 11.64 -11.06
C GLU A 186 11.16 11.88 -11.15
N ALA A 187 10.71 13.06 -10.72
CA ALA A 187 9.33 13.48 -10.80
C ALA A 187 9.21 15.00 -10.95
N ILE A 188 8.07 15.43 -11.47
CA ILE A 188 7.62 16.83 -11.41
C ILE A 188 6.68 16.95 -10.22
N PHE A 189 7.06 17.79 -9.26
CA PHE A 189 6.30 17.99 -8.04
C PHE A 189 5.24 19.07 -8.19
N ARG A 190 4.20 18.96 -7.37
CA ARG A 190 3.11 19.94 -7.28
C ARG A 190 3.40 21.00 -6.22
N SER A 191 2.74 22.14 -6.33
CA SER A 191 2.60 23.07 -5.21
C SER A 191 1.92 22.36 -4.03
N ASN A 192 2.50 22.48 -2.84
CA ASN A 192 1.92 21.90 -1.63
C ASN A 192 0.54 22.49 -1.30
N GLU A 193 0.35 23.78 -1.53
CA GLU A 193 -0.92 24.46 -1.28
C GLU A 193 -2.05 23.89 -2.13
N GLU A 194 -1.83 23.75 -3.43
CA GLU A 194 -2.80 23.17 -4.36
C GLU A 194 -3.07 21.70 -4.04
N LEU A 195 -2.02 20.94 -3.75
CA LEU A 195 -2.16 19.53 -3.39
C LEU A 195 -2.98 19.33 -2.12
N LEU A 196 -2.70 20.08 -1.05
CA LEU A 196 -3.45 19.99 0.20
C LEU A 196 -4.90 20.43 0.04
N SER A 197 -5.16 21.43 -0.81
CA SER A 197 -6.53 21.87 -1.16
C SER A 197 -7.29 20.73 -1.88
N ASP A 198 -6.64 20.09 -2.84
CA ASP A 198 -7.23 18.94 -3.56
C ASP A 198 -7.49 17.75 -2.63
N ILE A 199 -6.56 17.42 -1.75
CA ILE A 199 -6.73 16.35 -0.75
C ILE A 199 -7.95 16.64 0.12
N LYS A 200 -8.05 17.82 0.72
CA LYS A 200 -9.18 18.21 1.58
C LYS A 200 -10.52 18.06 0.88
N ARG A 201 -10.64 18.57 -0.34
CA ARG A 201 -11.88 18.50 -1.11
C ARG A 201 -12.24 17.05 -1.47
N ASN A 202 -11.31 16.33 -2.07
CA ASN A 202 -11.58 15.04 -2.67
C ASN A 202 -11.76 13.93 -1.63
N ILE A 203 -11.08 13.98 -0.47
CA ILE A 203 -11.26 12.98 0.57
C ILE A 203 -12.65 13.05 1.20
N VAL A 204 -13.20 14.26 1.37
CA VAL A 204 -14.56 14.45 1.88
C VAL A 204 -15.59 13.89 0.90
N GLU A 205 -15.41 14.10 -0.39
CA GLU A 205 -16.30 13.51 -1.41
C GLU A 205 -16.14 11.97 -1.44
N ALA A 206 -14.92 11.46 -1.30
CA ALA A 206 -14.67 10.02 -1.26
C ALA A 206 -15.40 9.31 -0.12
N VAL A 207 -15.41 9.89 1.09
CA VAL A 207 -16.08 9.26 2.25
C VAL A 207 -17.59 9.48 2.27
N LYS A 208 -18.13 10.36 1.43
CA LYS A 208 -19.58 10.49 1.19
C LYS A 208 -20.09 9.50 0.15
N ALA A 209 -19.24 9.12 -0.79
CA ALA A 209 -19.57 8.13 -1.82
C ALA A 209 -19.51 6.70 -1.26
N ASN A 210 -19.99 5.74 -2.04
CA ASN A 210 -19.75 4.32 -1.76
C ASN A 210 -18.35 3.96 -2.21
N GLY A 211 -17.53 3.47 -1.29
CA GLY A 211 -16.20 2.96 -1.61
C GLY A 211 -16.25 1.64 -2.39
N TYR A 212 -15.14 1.23 -2.95
CA TYR A 212 -15.01 0.00 -3.72
C TYR A 212 -14.49 -1.15 -2.86
N HIS A 213 -15.24 -2.23 -2.83
CA HIS A 213 -14.78 -3.49 -2.24
C HIS A 213 -13.99 -4.26 -3.29
N CYS A 214 -12.69 -4.37 -3.13
CA CYS A 214 -11.85 -5.17 -4.01
C CYS A 214 -12.14 -6.66 -3.79
N PRO A 215 -12.84 -7.36 -4.71
CA PRO A 215 -13.22 -8.74 -4.48
C PRO A 215 -12.01 -9.67 -4.58
N MET A 216 -11.89 -10.58 -3.64
CA MET A 216 -11.00 -11.72 -3.71
C MET A 216 -11.81 -13.00 -3.64
N THR A 217 -11.56 -13.91 -4.57
CA THR A 217 -12.23 -15.22 -4.60
C THR A 217 -11.27 -16.31 -4.13
N PHE A 218 -11.80 -17.35 -3.52
CA PHE A 218 -11.03 -18.51 -3.09
C PHE A 218 -11.58 -19.80 -3.73
N PRO A 219 -10.74 -20.78 -4.06
CA PRO A 219 -9.27 -20.70 -3.98
C PRO A 219 -8.69 -19.75 -5.03
N SER A 220 -7.54 -19.16 -4.72
CA SER A 220 -6.75 -18.33 -5.64
C SER A 220 -5.31 -18.82 -5.71
N THR A 221 -4.67 -18.57 -6.84
CA THR A 221 -3.25 -18.85 -7.04
C THR A 221 -2.43 -17.60 -6.81
N MET A 222 -1.47 -17.64 -5.89
CA MET A 222 -0.51 -16.58 -5.62
C MET A 222 0.85 -16.98 -6.13
N GLU A 223 1.46 -16.12 -6.96
CA GLU A 223 2.84 -16.25 -7.40
C GLU A 223 3.68 -15.15 -6.75
N LYS A 224 4.83 -15.52 -6.19
CA LYS A 224 5.83 -14.58 -5.69
C LYS A 224 7.18 -14.92 -6.28
N SER A 225 7.76 -13.99 -7.02
CA SER A 225 9.07 -14.15 -7.63
C SER A 225 10.13 -13.33 -6.90
N PHE A 226 11.32 -13.90 -6.81
CA PHE A 226 12.43 -13.38 -6.03
C PHE A 226 13.63 -13.07 -6.91
N LYS A 227 14.44 -12.10 -6.49
CA LYS A 227 15.69 -11.75 -7.17
C LYS A 227 16.78 -12.82 -6.99
N ARG A 228 16.64 -13.68 -5.97
CA ARG A 228 17.59 -14.77 -5.68
C ARG A 228 16.86 -16.04 -5.31
N THR A 229 17.37 -17.18 -5.75
CA THR A 229 16.80 -18.49 -5.49
C THR A 229 16.81 -18.87 -4.01
N GLU A 230 17.80 -18.39 -3.23
CA GLU A 230 17.89 -18.63 -1.80
C GLU A 230 16.75 -17.97 -1.02
N ASP A 231 16.29 -16.79 -1.48
CA ASP A 231 15.16 -16.12 -0.87
C ASP A 231 13.84 -16.84 -1.20
N ALA A 232 13.71 -17.35 -2.43
CA ALA A 232 12.59 -18.20 -2.82
C ALA A 232 12.54 -19.49 -2.01
N ALA A 233 13.70 -20.14 -1.80
CA ALA A 233 13.77 -21.38 -1.00
C ALA A 233 13.34 -21.15 0.46
N LYS A 234 13.82 -20.06 1.09
CA LYS A 234 13.38 -19.70 2.46
C LYS A 234 11.89 -19.44 2.54
N TYR A 235 11.35 -18.75 1.53
CA TYR A 235 9.93 -18.45 1.47
C TYR A 235 9.08 -19.71 1.27
N LEU A 236 9.49 -20.62 0.41
CA LEU A 236 8.82 -21.91 0.21
C LEU A 236 8.73 -22.70 1.54
N LEU A 237 9.84 -22.79 2.27
CA LEU A 237 9.87 -23.46 3.59
C LEU A 237 8.96 -22.74 4.61
N LYS A 238 8.90 -21.40 4.59
CA LYS A 238 7.96 -20.63 5.42
C LYS A 238 6.52 -21.04 5.11
N LEU A 239 6.11 -21.06 3.85
CA LEU A 239 4.73 -21.40 3.47
C LEU A 239 4.37 -22.85 3.87
N GLN A 240 5.27 -23.79 3.62
CA GLN A 240 5.08 -25.18 4.04
C GLN A 240 4.92 -25.32 5.56
N SER A 241 5.69 -24.54 6.34
CA SER A 241 5.57 -24.53 7.80
C SER A 241 4.24 -23.94 8.30
N LEU A 242 3.60 -23.11 7.50
CA LEU A 242 2.26 -22.57 7.76
C LEU A 242 1.13 -23.49 7.24
N GLY A 243 1.48 -24.62 6.61
CA GLY A 243 0.51 -25.55 6.00
C GLY A 243 -0.09 -25.03 4.68
N ILE A 244 0.52 -24.02 4.07
CA ILE A 244 0.09 -23.48 2.78
C ILE A 244 0.69 -24.35 1.67
N ASP A 245 -0.17 -24.81 0.75
CA ASP A 245 0.26 -25.59 -0.44
C ASP A 245 1.07 -24.67 -1.36
N ALA A 246 2.36 -24.97 -1.52
CA ALA A 246 3.30 -24.17 -2.28
C ALA A 246 4.40 -25.02 -2.92
N ALA A 247 4.80 -24.64 -4.13
CA ALA A 247 5.85 -25.32 -4.90
C ALA A 247 6.54 -24.33 -5.86
N TYR A 248 7.70 -24.75 -6.39
CA TYR A 248 8.28 -24.14 -7.59
C TYR A 248 7.46 -24.53 -8.82
N PRO A 249 7.09 -23.58 -9.69
CA PRO A 249 6.39 -23.91 -10.94
C PRO A 249 7.28 -24.71 -11.90
N ASP A 250 6.67 -25.53 -12.72
CA ASP A 250 7.35 -26.23 -13.81
C ASP A 250 7.78 -25.24 -14.89
N ASP A 251 8.95 -25.47 -15.45
CA ASP A 251 9.51 -24.71 -16.56
C ASP A 251 10.13 -25.69 -17.59
N GLU A 252 9.84 -25.50 -18.85
CA GLU A 252 10.23 -26.42 -19.92
C GLU A 252 11.76 -26.48 -20.12
N ILE A 253 12.49 -25.40 -19.77
CA ILE A 253 13.95 -25.29 -19.95
C ILE A 253 14.68 -25.61 -18.66
N LEU A 254 14.21 -25.04 -17.54
CA LEU A 254 14.89 -25.16 -16.25
C LEU A 254 14.43 -26.38 -15.45
N GLY A 255 13.37 -27.08 -15.89
CA GLY A 255 12.66 -28.13 -15.14
C GLY A 255 11.80 -27.51 -14.04
N LYS A 256 12.35 -26.58 -13.24
CA LYS A 256 11.65 -25.78 -12.22
C LYS A 256 12.18 -24.35 -12.23
N ASP A 257 11.29 -23.36 -12.19
CA ASP A 257 11.72 -21.98 -11.93
C ASP A 257 11.97 -21.77 -10.42
N ALA A 258 13.22 -21.85 -10.02
CA ALA A 258 13.62 -21.71 -8.63
C ALA A 258 13.57 -20.26 -8.09
N HIS A 259 13.26 -19.27 -8.92
CA HIS A 259 13.03 -17.87 -8.49
C HIS A 259 11.59 -17.64 -8.07
N THR A 260 10.64 -18.43 -8.53
CA THR A 260 9.21 -18.22 -8.31
C THR A 260 8.64 -19.30 -7.43
N VAL A 261 7.83 -18.91 -6.45
CA VAL A 261 7.02 -19.83 -5.64
C VAL A 261 5.56 -19.58 -5.97
N VAL A 262 4.86 -20.63 -6.35
CA VAL A 262 3.42 -20.65 -6.58
C VAL A 262 2.76 -21.28 -5.37
N SER A 263 1.70 -20.66 -4.86
CA SER A 263 0.92 -21.17 -3.73
C SER A 263 -0.58 -21.10 -4.02
N THR A 264 -1.32 -22.04 -3.46
CA THR A 264 -2.79 -22.01 -3.46
C THR A 264 -3.25 -21.45 -2.13
N VAL A 265 -4.02 -20.37 -2.18
CA VAL A 265 -4.60 -19.72 -1.01
C VAL A 265 -6.10 -20.00 -0.96
N TYR A 266 -6.58 -20.51 0.16
CA TYR A 266 -7.97 -20.89 0.38
C TYR A 266 -8.70 -19.91 1.29
N THR A 267 -7.96 -19.07 2.01
CA THR A 267 -8.48 -18.09 2.97
C THR A 267 -7.72 -16.77 2.88
N ILE A 268 -8.28 -15.72 3.47
CA ILE A 268 -7.56 -14.45 3.60
C ILE A 268 -6.32 -14.58 4.50
N ASP A 269 -6.36 -15.47 5.50
CA ASP A 269 -5.21 -15.70 6.38
C ASP A 269 -4.06 -16.38 5.62
N ASP A 270 -4.35 -17.32 4.68
CA ASP A 270 -3.34 -17.87 3.77
C ASP A 270 -2.73 -16.77 2.89
N PHE A 271 -3.59 -15.89 2.33
CA PHE A 271 -3.12 -14.76 1.52
C PHE A 271 -2.18 -13.84 2.31
N ILE A 272 -2.56 -13.47 3.55
CA ILE A 272 -1.71 -12.69 4.45
C ILE A 272 -0.41 -13.43 4.76
N GLY A 273 -0.45 -14.75 4.94
CA GLY A 273 0.72 -15.60 5.13
C GLY A 273 1.69 -15.59 3.94
N CYS A 274 1.18 -15.36 2.72
CA CYS A 274 1.96 -15.25 1.48
C CYS A 274 2.60 -13.86 1.25
N ILE A 275 2.18 -12.83 1.93
CA ILE A 275 2.79 -11.50 1.85
C ILE A 275 4.01 -11.41 2.77
#